data_2731e7b4f10458e27fbb4498d7d26fdc
#
_entry.id   2731e7b4f10458e27fbb4498d7d26fdc
#
_cell.length_a   1.000
_cell.length_b   1.000
_cell.length_c   1.000
_cell.angle_alpha   90.00
_cell.angle_beta   90.00
_cell.angle_gamma   90.00
#
_symmetry.space_group_name_H-M   'P 1'
#
loop_
_entity.id
_entity.type
_entity.pdbx_description
1 polymer ?
#
loop_
_entity_poly.entity_id
_entity_poly.type
_entity_poly.pdbx_seq_one_letter_code
_entity_poly.pdbx_strand_id
1 'polypeptide(L)'
;MAGSDFVELVLTCPSWQEAQRIADSVLEKRLVACAEFLEVKSKHWWNGHLNEAKEIRLVMRSLAENFEAVESEVARLHSYETFVLEQIPLTNLSAKAQTWLNQELNKLAGKI
;
A
#
# COMPACT_ATOMS: atom_id res chain seq x y z
N MET A 1 20.09 8.20 -1.09
CA MET A 1 19.29 9.06 -1.94
C MET A 1 17.85 8.87 -1.65
N ALA A 2 17.26 9.90 -1.14
CA ALA A 2 15.86 9.80 -0.73
C ALA A 2 14.96 9.41 -1.89
N GLY A 3 15.17 10.00 -3.08
CA GLY A 3 14.32 9.73 -4.21
C GLY A 3 14.43 8.33 -4.76
N SER A 4 15.43 7.57 -4.31
CA SER A 4 15.61 6.22 -4.79
C SER A 4 15.11 5.18 -3.79
N ASP A 5 14.44 5.61 -2.75
CA ASP A 5 13.96 4.70 -1.73
C ASP A 5 12.69 4.01 -2.20
N PHE A 6 12.87 2.86 -2.80
CA PHE A 6 11.75 2.04 -3.26
C PHE A 6 11.25 1.20 -2.11
N VAL A 7 9.93 1.11 -1.99
CA VAL A 7 9.31 0.41 -0.87
C VAL A 7 8.14 -0.42 -1.34
N GLU A 8 7.80 -1.41 -0.50
CA GLU A 8 6.49 -2.03 -0.57
C GLU A 8 5.64 -1.48 0.56
N LEU A 9 4.39 -1.20 0.25
CA LEU A 9 3.41 -0.80 1.25
C LEU A 9 2.42 -1.94 1.36
N VAL A 10 2.20 -2.42 2.58
CA VAL A 10 1.37 -3.59 2.82
C VAL A 10 0.22 -3.21 3.73
N LEU A 11 -0.98 -3.51 3.30
CA LEU A 11 -2.20 -3.15 4.01
C LEU A 11 -3.10 -4.38 4.12
N THR A 12 -3.68 -4.60 5.29
CA THR A 12 -4.66 -5.66 5.48
C THR A 12 -6.05 -5.06 5.41
N CYS A 13 -6.90 -5.65 4.58
CA CYS A 13 -8.27 -5.19 4.36
C CYS A 13 -9.25 -6.30 4.69
N PRO A 14 -10.48 -5.93 5.12
CA PRO A 14 -11.46 -6.95 5.52
C PRO A 14 -12.12 -7.69 4.36
N SER A 15 -12.09 -7.12 3.14
CA SER A 15 -12.80 -7.71 2.02
C SER A 15 -12.15 -7.35 0.71
N TRP A 16 -12.46 -8.10 -0.33
CA TRP A 16 -12.04 -7.82 -1.70
C TRP A 16 -12.52 -6.45 -2.16
N GLN A 17 -13.78 -6.12 -1.87
CA GLN A 17 -14.35 -4.86 -2.32
C GLN A 17 -13.59 -3.68 -1.74
N GLU A 18 -13.32 -3.73 -0.45
CA GLU A 18 -12.62 -2.62 0.19
C GLU A 18 -11.17 -2.53 -0.30
N ALA A 19 -10.49 -3.68 -0.44
CA ALA A 19 -9.12 -3.70 -0.94
C ALA A 19 -9.05 -3.11 -2.35
N GLN A 20 -9.98 -3.48 -3.22
CA GLN A 20 -10.01 -2.96 -4.58
C GLN A 20 -10.28 -1.47 -4.61
N ARG A 21 -11.22 -1.00 -3.78
CA ARG A 21 -11.55 0.41 -3.72
C ARG A 21 -10.34 1.24 -3.30
N ILE A 22 -9.61 0.76 -2.30
CA ILE A 22 -8.42 1.46 -1.83
C ILE A 22 -7.33 1.43 -2.90
N ALA A 23 -7.10 0.26 -3.49
CA ALA A 23 -6.09 0.12 -4.53
C ALA A 23 -6.37 1.04 -5.71
N ASP A 24 -7.62 1.07 -6.16
CA ASP A 24 -8.00 1.93 -7.29
C ASP A 24 -7.73 3.39 -6.97
N SER A 25 -8.03 3.81 -5.75
CA SER A 25 -7.85 5.21 -5.38
C SER A 25 -6.38 5.61 -5.37
N VAL A 26 -5.53 4.82 -4.73
CA VAL A 26 -4.10 5.18 -4.64
C VAL A 26 -3.40 5.00 -5.98
N LEU A 27 -3.86 4.08 -6.84
CA LEU A 27 -3.33 3.94 -8.20
C LEU A 27 -3.73 5.13 -9.06
N GLU A 28 -4.99 5.54 -8.99
CA GLU A 28 -5.48 6.66 -9.77
C GLU A 28 -4.72 7.94 -9.44
N LYS A 29 -4.39 8.11 -8.18
CA LYS A 29 -3.65 9.29 -7.71
C LYS A 29 -2.15 9.14 -7.88
N ARG A 30 -1.71 8.05 -8.47
CA ARG A 30 -0.29 7.76 -8.73
C ARG A 30 0.56 7.77 -7.47
N LEU A 31 -0.06 7.39 -6.37
CA LEU A 31 0.66 7.23 -5.10
C LEU A 31 1.36 5.89 -5.01
N VAL A 32 0.87 4.90 -5.74
CA VAL A 32 1.53 3.60 -5.88
C VAL A 32 1.51 3.23 -7.35
N ALA A 33 2.44 2.37 -7.76
CA ALA A 33 2.56 1.98 -9.16
C ALA A 33 1.87 0.66 -9.47
N CYS A 34 1.65 -0.16 -8.46
CA CYS A 34 0.97 -1.44 -8.67
C CYS A 34 0.37 -1.91 -7.36
N ALA A 35 -0.56 -2.86 -7.48
CA ALA A 35 -1.23 -3.45 -6.32
C ALA A 35 -1.44 -4.92 -6.58
N GLU A 36 -1.07 -5.74 -5.60
CA GLU A 36 -1.27 -7.18 -5.64
C GLU A 36 -2.14 -7.57 -4.47
N PHE A 37 -2.99 -8.58 -4.66
CA PHE A 37 -3.98 -8.98 -3.67
C PHE A 37 -3.77 -10.44 -3.30
N LEU A 38 -3.73 -10.72 -1.99
CA LEU A 38 -3.62 -12.09 -1.50
C LEU A 38 -4.67 -12.33 -0.42
N GLU A 39 -5.29 -13.50 -0.49
CA GLU A 39 -6.17 -13.91 0.60
C GLU A 39 -5.32 -14.45 1.73
N VAL A 40 -5.60 -14.00 2.94
CA VAL A 40 -4.89 -14.45 4.12
C VAL A 40 -5.87 -14.80 5.21
N LYS A 41 -5.47 -15.71 6.08
CA LYS A 41 -6.17 -16.00 7.31
C LYS A 41 -5.33 -15.43 8.44
N SER A 42 -5.91 -14.52 9.22
CA SER A 42 -5.16 -13.87 10.28
C SER A 42 -5.75 -14.21 11.64
N LYS A 43 -4.88 -14.26 12.62
CA LYS A 43 -5.25 -14.41 14.03
C LYS A 43 -4.56 -13.30 14.77
N HIS A 44 -5.33 -12.56 15.57
CA HIS A 44 -4.76 -11.40 16.22
C HIS A 44 -5.52 -11.06 17.50
N TRP A 45 -4.85 -10.33 18.35
CA TRP A 45 -5.45 -9.81 19.58
C TRP A 45 -6.15 -8.50 19.30
N TRP A 46 -7.36 -8.36 19.80
CA TRP A 46 -8.11 -7.12 19.72
C TRP A 46 -9.00 -7.01 20.95
N ASN A 47 -8.86 -5.92 21.70
CA ASN A 47 -9.64 -5.68 22.92
C ASN A 47 -9.58 -6.84 23.89
N GLY A 48 -8.40 -7.45 24.06
CA GLY A 48 -8.21 -8.53 25.00
C GLY A 48 -8.70 -9.89 24.53
N HIS A 49 -9.16 -10.00 23.30
CA HIS A 49 -9.68 -11.24 22.73
C HIS A 49 -8.85 -11.67 21.54
N LEU A 50 -8.71 -12.96 21.37
CA LEU A 50 -8.04 -13.53 20.22
C LEU A 50 -9.08 -13.73 19.11
N ASN A 51 -8.88 -13.05 18.01
CA ASN A 51 -9.80 -13.07 16.87
C ASN A 51 -9.18 -13.79 15.69
N GLU A 52 -10.04 -14.32 14.84
CA GLU A 52 -9.63 -14.99 13.62
C GLU A 52 -10.46 -14.40 12.48
N ALA A 53 -9.81 -14.10 11.35
CA ALA A 53 -10.52 -13.48 10.25
C ALA A 53 -9.89 -13.90 8.93
N LYS A 54 -10.72 -13.92 7.89
CA LYS A 54 -10.24 -14.00 6.52
C LYS A 54 -10.13 -12.59 6.00
N GLU A 55 -8.95 -12.24 5.49
CA GLU A 55 -8.68 -10.87 5.08
C GLU A 55 -7.96 -10.86 3.75
N ILE A 56 -7.84 -9.67 3.17
CA ILE A 56 -7.10 -9.47 1.93
C ILE A 56 -5.86 -8.66 2.25
N ARG A 57 -4.71 -9.19 1.87
CA ARG A 57 -3.45 -8.49 2.01
C ARG A 57 -3.16 -7.77 0.70
N LEU A 58 -3.05 -6.47 0.77
CA LEU A 58 -2.81 -5.61 -0.38
C LEU A 58 -1.35 -5.20 -0.36
N VAL A 59 -0.60 -5.59 -1.41
CA VAL A 59 0.82 -5.29 -1.49
C VAL A 59 1.03 -4.33 -2.65
N MET A 60 1.61 -3.17 -2.35
CA MET A 60 1.77 -2.08 -3.31
C MET A 60 3.22 -1.67 -3.39
N ARG A 61 3.64 -1.18 -4.55
CA ARG A 61 5.01 -0.68 -4.69
C ARG A 61 5.00 0.81 -4.93
N SER A 62 5.90 1.49 -4.23
CA SER A 62 5.91 2.95 -4.26
C SER A 62 7.29 3.48 -3.90
N LEU A 63 7.34 4.77 -3.65
CA LEU A 63 8.51 5.47 -3.11
C LEU A 63 8.21 5.82 -1.66
N ALA A 64 9.26 5.81 -0.83
CA ALA A 64 9.09 6.08 0.59
C ALA A 64 8.43 7.43 0.84
N GLU A 65 8.69 8.41 -0.01
CA GLU A 65 8.14 9.75 0.16
C GLU A 65 6.61 9.79 0.03
N ASN A 66 6.01 8.73 -0.51
CA ASN A 66 4.56 8.69 -0.69
C ASN A 66 3.82 8.07 0.48
N PHE A 67 4.54 7.61 1.52
CA PHE A 67 3.89 6.86 2.60
C PHE A 67 2.76 7.66 3.26
N GLU A 68 3.03 8.90 3.62
CA GLU A 68 2.04 9.69 4.35
C GLU A 68 0.80 9.97 3.50
N ALA A 69 1.00 10.20 2.21
CA ALA A 69 -0.14 10.42 1.31
C ALA A 69 -0.98 9.16 1.16
N VAL A 70 -0.32 7.99 1.09
CA VAL A 70 -1.04 6.73 1.04
C VAL A 70 -1.78 6.49 2.35
N GLU A 71 -1.13 6.74 3.48
CA GLU A 71 -1.77 6.57 4.78
C GLU A 71 -3.02 7.43 4.91
N SER A 72 -2.96 8.67 4.47
CA SER A 72 -4.11 9.56 4.51
C SER A 72 -5.26 9.04 3.65
N GLU A 73 -4.94 8.55 2.47
CA GLU A 73 -5.98 8.04 1.58
C GLU A 73 -6.58 6.75 2.13
N VAL A 74 -5.76 5.88 2.71
CA VAL A 74 -6.24 4.67 3.35
C VAL A 74 -7.16 5.02 4.52
N ALA A 75 -6.78 6.00 5.33
CA ALA A 75 -7.58 6.40 6.48
C ALA A 75 -8.98 6.88 6.05
N ARG A 76 -9.06 7.50 4.88
CA ARG A 76 -10.33 7.99 4.37
C ARG A 76 -11.27 6.85 3.94
N LEU A 77 -10.70 5.73 3.51
CA LEU A 77 -11.46 4.67 2.85
C LEU A 77 -11.58 3.37 3.66
N HIS A 78 -10.69 3.16 4.62
CA HIS A 78 -10.63 1.90 5.35
C HIS A 78 -11.71 1.86 6.44
N SER A 79 -12.36 0.71 6.57
CA SER A 79 -13.44 0.56 7.55
C SER A 79 -12.92 0.28 8.96
N TYR A 80 -11.68 -0.19 9.10
CA TYR A 80 -11.10 -0.41 10.42
C TYR A 80 -10.66 0.92 11.02
N GLU A 81 -10.97 1.12 12.27
CA GLU A 81 -10.44 2.27 13.00
C GLU A 81 -8.92 2.17 13.10
N THR A 82 -8.43 0.99 13.40
CA THR A 82 -7.01 0.72 13.48
C THR A 82 -6.63 -0.22 12.35
N PHE A 83 -6.22 0.35 11.23
CA PHE A 83 -5.69 -0.46 10.14
C PHE A 83 -4.19 -0.61 10.29
N VAL A 84 -3.65 -1.64 9.65
CA VAL A 84 -2.20 -1.88 9.68
C VAL A 84 -1.65 -1.61 8.28
N LEU A 85 -0.93 -0.52 8.15
CA LEU A 85 -0.22 -0.17 6.92
C LEU A 85 1.27 -0.17 7.24
N GLU A 86 2.02 -1.00 6.52
CA GLU A 86 3.45 -1.18 6.77
C GLU A 86 4.24 -0.73 5.57
N GLN A 87 5.42 -0.17 5.82
CA GLN A 87 6.36 0.15 4.76
C GLN A 87 7.56 -0.76 4.90
N ILE A 88 7.88 -1.47 3.82
CA ILE A 88 9.01 -2.38 3.79
C ILE A 88 10.02 -1.84 2.78
N PRO A 89 11.21 -1.43 3.22
CA PRO A 89 12.21 -0.93 2.28
C PRO A 89 12.72 -2.05 1.39
N LEU A 90 12.91 -1.74 0.12
CA LEU A 90 13.45 -2.69 -0.84
C LEU A 90 14.92 -2.38 -1.04
N THR A 91 15.78 -3.28 -0.54
CA THR A 91 17.22 -3.10 -0.63
C THR A 91 17.68 -3.12 -2.08
N ASN A 92 17.11 -4.03 -2.86
CA ASN A 92 17.44 -4.17 -4.27
C ASN A 92 16.16 -4.31 -5.08
N LEU A 93 16.15 -3.68 -6.24
CA LEU A 93 15.05 -3.77 -7.18
C LEU A 93 15.66 -3.80 -8.57
N SER A 94 15.12 -4.60 -9.46
CA SER A 94 15.68 -4.72 -10.80
C SER A 94 15.72 -3.36 -11.51
N ALA A 95 16.71 -3.17 -12.36
CA ALA A 95 16.96 -1.86 -12.96
C ALA A 95 15.76 -1.33 -13.74
N LYS A 96 15.13 -2.19 -14.53
CA LYS A 96 14.00 -1.74 -15.33
C LYS A 96 12.77 -1.46 -14.46
N ALA A 97 12.63 -2.18 -13.34
CA ALA A 97 11.55 -1.89 -12.40
C ALA A 97 11.74 -0.54 -11.73
N GLN A 98 13.00 -0.19 -11.40
CA GLN A 98 13.29 1.13 -10.85
C GLN A 98 12.87 2.24 -11.82
N THR A 99 13.23 2.08 -13.09
CA THR A 99 12.85 3.04 -14.12
C THR A 99 11.33 3.16 -14.23
N TRP A 100 10.67 2.02 -14.25
CA TRP A 100 9.21 1.99 -14.35
C TRP A 100 8.55 2.71 -13.17
N LEU A 101 8.98 2.40 -11.96
CA LEU A 101 8.42 3.05 -10.77
C LEU A 101 8.61 4.56 -10.81
N ASN A 102 9.82 4.99 -11.15
CA ASN A 102 10.11 6.42 -11.23
C ASN A 102 9.27 7.10 -12.28
N GLN A 103 9.10 6.47 -13.44
CA GLN A 103 8.32 7.08 -14.52
C GLN A 103 6.86 7.21 -14.15
N GLU A 104 6.27 6.16 -13.56
CA GLU A 104 4.85 6.18 -13.29
C GLU A 104 4.49 7.09 -12.11
N LEU A 105 5.34 7.12 -11.10
CA LEU A 105 5.04 7.91 -9.91
C LEU A 105 5.43 9.38 -10.11
N ASN A 106 6.50 9.65 -10.82
CA ASN A 106 6.93 11.02 -11.05
C ASN A 106 6.02 11.79 -12.00
N LYS A 107 5.18 11.08 -12.77
CA LYS A 107 4.22 11.77 -13.64
C LYS A 107 3.28 12.65 -12.85
N LEU A 108 2.85 12.20 -11.67
CA LEU A 108 1.99 13.04 -10.84
C LEU A 108 2.76 14.22 -10.29
N ALA A 109 3.96 13.99 -9.81
CA ALA A 109 4.80 15.05 -9.27
C ALA A 109 5.09 16.11 -10.32
N GLY A 110 5.29 15.70 -11.56
CA GLY A 110 5.59 16.62 -12.64
C GLY A 110 4.45 17.53 -13.02
N LYS A 111 3.26 17.27 -12.50
CA LYS A 111 2.10 18.12 -12.80
C LYS A 111 1.90 19.23 -11.80
N ILE A 112 2.67 19.21 -10.78
CA ILE A 112 2.59 20.24 -9.75
C ILE A 112 3.51 21.39 -10.08
#